data_07f9081f91564f535d2e2779890e3eec
#
_entry.id   07f9081f91564f535d2e2779890e3eec
#
_cell.length_a   1.000
_cell.length_b   1.000
_cell.length_c   1.000
_cell.angle_alpha   90.00
_cell.angle_beta   90.00
_cell.angle_gamma   90.00
#
_symmetry.space_group_name_H-M   'P 1'
#
loop_
_entity.id
_entity.type
_entity.pdbx_description
1 polymer ?
#
loop_
_entity_poly.entity_id
_entity_poly.type
_entity_poly.pdbx_seq_one_letter_code
_entity_poly.pdbx_strand_id
1 'polypeptide(L)'
;LHVDSVIKQCINHVQSNEPKRLLDLFDKEKMSIYSHPSNTIEHEMDLHYMILSLYDKYYRPSNERFFAEKLAELYEFSLIHITGLELFGGYSHPDYIPLVKVLVDCYDKLNDYDRAIELQKQICERIEQEEPEGKASENYGYELIELATLYLANKDTIHTDSCTQELPKNPYMEKLLKEH
;
A
#
# COMPACT_ATOMS: atom_id res chain seq x y z
N LEU A 1 -23.02 -13.65 -10.17
CA LEU A 1 -24.10 -13.58 -9.14
C LEU A 1 -23.58 -13.89 -7.73
N HIS A 2 -22.82 -14.98 -7.53
CA HIS A 2 -22.30 -15.34 -6.20
C HIS A 2 -21.19 -14.37 -5.75
N VAL A 3 -20.24 -14.06 -6.63
CA VAL A 3 -19.12 -13.15 -6.35
C VAL A 3 -19.60 -11.75 -6.02
N ASP A 4 -20.52 -11.19 -6.79
CA ASP A 4 -21.12 -9.86 -6.51
C ASP A 4 -21.79 -9.83 -5.13
N SER A 5 -22.46 -10.93 -4.76
CA SER A 5 -23.10 -11.03 -3.45
C SER A 5 -22.07 -11.06 -2.31
N VAL A 6 -20.95 -11.77 -2.48
CA VAL A 6 -19.88 -11.84 -1.48
C VAL A 6 -19.20 -10.49 -1.32
N ILE A 7 -18.84 -9.82 -2.40
CA ILE A 7 -18.21 -8.49 -2.37
C ILE A 7 -19.14 -7.48 -1.67
N LYS A 8 -20.44 -7.47 -2.03
CA LYS A 8 -21.42 -6.61 -1.36
C LYS A 8 -21.53 -6.89 0.14
N GLN A 9 -21.48 -8.15 0.56
CA GLN A 9 -21.46 -8.52 1.98
C GLN A 9 -20.19 -8.02 2.68
N CYS A 10 -19.02 -8.13 2.05
CA CYS A 10 -17.77 -7.59 2.57
C CYS A 10 -17.86 -6.06 2.76
N ILE A 11 -18.36 -5.33 1.77
CA ILE A 11 -18.56 -3.87 1.87
C ILE A 11 -19.54 -3.52 2.99
N ASN A 12 -20.64 -4.26 3.12
CA ASN A 12 -21.60 -4.05 4.20
C ASN A 12 -20.97 -4.26 5.59
N HIS A 13 -20.06 -5.24 5.76
CA HIS A 13 -19.34 -5.45 7.01
C HIS A 13 -18.37 -4.30 7.32
N VAL A 14 -17.73 -3.69 6.30
CA VAL A 14 -16.95 -2.45 6.48
C VAL A 14 -17.84 -1.33 6.99
N GLN A 15 -19.01 -1.13 6.36
CA GLN A 15 -19.94 -0.06 6.74
C GLN A 15 -20.57 -0.29 8.11
N SER A 16 -20.83 -1.54 8.49
CA SER A 16 -21.43 -1.92 9.77
C SER A 16 -20.42 -2.06 10.91
N ASN A 17 -19.16 -1.70 10.68
CA ASN A 17 -18.09 -1.77 11.69
C ASN A 17 -17.79 -3.19 12.18
N GLU A 18 -17.81 -4.18 11.29
CA GLU A 18 -17.59 -5.60 11.58
C GLU A 18 -16.36 -6.16 10.84
N PRO A 19 -15.13 -5.64 11.12
CA PRO A 19 -13.93 -5.98 10.33
C PRO A 19 -13.56 -7.47 10.39
N LYS A 20 -13.76 -8.12 11.52
CA LYS A 20 -13.45 -9.55 11.68
C LYS A 20 -14.36 -10.41 10.81
N ARG A 21 -15.65 -10.10 10.74
CA ARG A 21 -16.58 -10.81 9.86
C ARG A 21 -16.25 -10.62 8.39
N LEU A 22 -15.82 -9.42 8.01
CA LEU A 22 -15.34 -9.16 6.66
C LEU A 22 -14.13 -10.03 6.33
N LEU A 23 -13.13 -10.05 7.20
CA LEU A 23 -11.90 -10.82 6.99
C LEU A 23 -12.17 -12.32 6.93
N ASP A 24 -13.03 -12.84 7.82
CA ASP A 24 -13.44 -14.25 7.82
C ASP A 24 -14.17 -14.61 6.51
N LEU A 25 -15.09 -13.75 6.07
CA LEU A 25 -15.82 -13.96 4.82
C LEU A 25 -14.89 -13.91 3.61
N PHE A 26 -13.98 -12.93 3.58
CA PHE A 26 -12.99 -12.83 2.51
C PHE A 26 -12.07 -14.05 2.45
N ASP A 27 -11.52 -14.49 3.58
CA ASP A 27 -10.66 -15.67 3.66
C ASP A 27 -11.35 -16.93 3.16
N LYS A 28 -12.65 -17.07 3.44
CA LYS A 28 -13.46 -18.18 2.99
C LYS A 28 -13.72 -18.17 1.49
N GLU A 29 -13.96 -16.99 0.92
CA GLU A 29 -14.51 -16.85 -0.44
C GLU A 29 -13.46 -16.33 -1.46
N LYS A 30 -12.25 -15.96 -1.01
CA LYS A 30 -11.23 -15.35 -1.87
C LYS A 30 -10.92 -16.14 -3.15
N MET A 31 -10.84 -17.46 -3.07
CA MET A 31 -10.58 -18.30 -4.23
C MET A 31 -11.73 -18.26 -5.23
N SER A 32 -12.99 -18.19 -4.75
CA SER A 32 -14.16 -18.05 -5.61
C SER A 32 -14.21 -16.69 -6.29
N ILE A 33 -13.81 -15.62 -5.58
CA ILE A 33 -13.77 -14.26 -6.11
C ILE A 33 -12.78 -14.17 -7.27
N TYR A 34 -11.57 -14.67 -7.10
CA TYR A 34 -10.51 -14.52 -8.09
C TYR A 34 -10.55 -15.52 -9.25
N SER A 35 -11.12 -16.70 -9.07
CA SER A 35 -11.27 -17.67 -10.14
C SER A 35 -12.49 -17.41 -11.03
N HIS A 36 -13.30 -16.38 -10.74
CA HIS A 36 -14.50 -16.10 -11.52
C HIS A 36 -14.14 -15.47 -12.87
N PRO A 37 -14.62 -16.03 -14.01
CA PRO A 37 -14.26 -15.57 -15.35
C PRO A 37 -14.80 -14.18 -15.71
N SER A 38 -15.68 -13.60 -14.91
CA SER A 38 -16.20 -12.23 -15.07
C SER A 38 -15.62 -11.26 -14.03
N ASN A 39 -14.36 -11.45 -13.63
CA ASN A 39 -13.65 -10.44 -12.84
C ASN A 39 -13.64 -9.13 -13.64
N THR A 40 -14.39 -8.14 -13.15
CA THR A 40 -14.56 -6.86 -13.82
C THR A 40 -13.76 -5.78 -13.07
N ILE A 41 -13.49 -4.67 -13.75
CA ILE A 41 -12.88 -3.47 -13.15
C ILE A 41 -13.65 -3.04 -11.89
N GLU A 42 -14.97 -3.18 -11.87
CA GLU A 42 -15.81 -2.84 -10.71
C GLU A 42 -15.44 -3.66 -9.48
N HIS A 43 -15.21 -4.98 -9.63
CA HIS A 43 -14.80 -5.84 -8.53
C HIS A 43 -13.41 -5.48 -7.98
N GLU A 44 -12.49 -5.06 -8.84
CA GLU A 44 -11.17 -4.60 -8.41
C GLU A 44 -11.27 -3.30 -7.63
N MET A 45 -12.06 -2.34 -8.08
CA MET A 45 -12.31 -1.09 -7.35
C MET A 45 -12.96 -1.34 -5.99
N ASP A 46 -13.90 -2.27 -5.91
CA ASP A 46 -14.54 -2.66 -4.65
C ASP A 46 -13.54 -3.28 -3.68
N LEU A 47 -12.61 -4.12 -4.16
CA LEU A 47 -11.54 -4.70 -3.36
C LEU A 47 -10.55 -3.64 -2.88
N HIS A 48 -10.16 -2.70 -3.74
CA HIS A 48 -9.32 -1.56 -3.35
C HIS A 48 -10.00 -0.72 -2.27
N TYR A 49 -11.26 -0.38 -2.46
CA TYR A 49 -12.05 0.34 -1.47
C TYR A 49 -12.08 -0.39 -0.13
N MET A 50 -12.25 -1.71 -0.14
CA MET A 50 -12.28 -2.54 1.05
C MET A 50 -10.94 -2.52 1.78
N ILE A 51 -9.81 -2.67 1.06
CA ILE A 51 -8.46 -2.66 1.63
C ILE A 51 -8.17 -1.30 2.28
N LEU A 52 -8.39 -0.21 1.55
CA LEU A 52 -8.15 1.14 2.05
C LEU A 52 -9.05 1.48 3.24
N SER A 53 -10.31 1.02 3.22
CA SER A 53 -11.24 1.25 4.32
C SER A 53 -10.85 0.45 5.57
N LEU A 54 -10.38 -0.79 5.43
CA LEU A 54 -9.86 -1.57 6.54
C LEU A 54 -8.62 -0.93 7.15
N TYR A 55 -7.73 -0.44 6.31
CA TYR A 55 -6.53 0.26 6.75
C TYR A 55 -6.87 1.53 7.54
N ASP A 56 -7.64 2.44 6.95
CA ASP A 56 -7.95 3.74 7.56
C ASP A 56 -8.84 3.61 8.79
N LYS A 57 -9.80 2.71 8.77
CA LYS A 57 -10.85 2.64 9.78
C LYS A 57 -10.47 1.78 10.98
N TYR A 58 -9.64 0.76 10.77
CA TYR A 58 -9.34 -0.23 11.79
C TYR A 58 -7.86 -0.35 12.11
N TYR A 59 -6.99 -0.47 11.10
CA TYR A 59 -5.56 -0.64 11.35
C TYR A 59 -4.91 0.63 11.90
N ARG A 60 -5.07 1.77 11.22
CA ARG A 60 -4.45 3.02 11.69
C ARG A 60 -4.84 3.42 13.10
N PRO A 61 -6.14 3.36 13.48
CA PRO A 61 -6.54 3.72 14.85
C PRO A 61 -6.10 2.71 15.91
N SER A 62 -6.14 1.40 15.61
CA SER A 62 -5.79 0.35 16.57
C SER A 62 -4.31 0.04 16.62
N ASN A 63 -3.62 0.19 15.48
CA ASN A 63 -2.23 -0.24 15.28
C ASN A 63 -1.99 -1.71 15.68
N GLU A 64 -3.01 -2.56 15.54
CA GLU A 64 -2.92 -3.96 15.92
C GLU A 64 -2.18 -4.79 14.86
N ARG A 65 -1.22 -5.59 15.29
CA ARG A 65 -0.46 -6.52 14.44
C ARG A 65 -1.36 -7.46 13.65
N PHE A 66 -2.47 -7.90 14.23
CA PHE A 66 -3.47 -8.75 13.57
C PHE A 66 -3.98 -8.12 12.26
N PHE A 67 -4.31 -6.83 12.26
CA PHE A 67 -4.77 -6.16 11.04
C PHE A 67 -3.66 -5.98 10.02
N ALA A 68 -2.42 -5.75 10.46
CA ALA A 68 -1.27 -5.71 9.56
C ALA A 68 -1.07 -7.04 8.83
N GLU A 69 -1.13 -8.17 9.55
CA GLU A 69 -1.02 -9.51 8.98
C GLU A 69 -2.14 -9.78 7.95
N LYS A 70 -3.37 -9.48 8.31
CA LYS A 70 -4.52 -9.72 7.43
C LYS A 70 -4.57 -8.82 6.21
N LEU A 71 -4.19 -7.56 6.35
CA LEU A 71 -4.06 -6.63 5.22
C LEU A 71 -2.93 -7.05 4.28
N ALA A 72 -1.78 -7.47 4.80
CA ALA A 72 -0.68 -7.97 3.98
C ALA A 72 -1.10 -9.22 3.18
N GLU A 73 -1.75 -10.20 3.82
CA GLU A 73 -2.27 -11.40 3.15
C GLU A 73 -3.28 -11.04 2.03
N LEU A 74 -4.23 -10.18 2.34
CA LEU A 74 -5.28 -9.75 1.42
C LEU A 74 -4.70 -9.01 0.23
N TYR A 75 -3.68 -8.20 0.45
CA TYR A 75 -3.01 -7.45 -0.59
C TYR A 75 -2.10 -8.33 -1.45
N GLU A 76 -1.27 -9.18 -0.87
CA GLU A 76 -0.43 -10.11 -1.63
C GLU A 76 -1.27 -11.00 -2.53
N PHE A 77 -2.39 -11.47 -2.00
CA PHE A 77 -3.34 -12.24 -2.78
C PHE A 77 -3.93 -11.41 -3.93
N SER A 78 -4.29 -10.15 -3.67
CA SER A 78 -4.76 -9.22 -4.70
C SER A 78 -3.70 -8.96 -5.77
N LEU A 79 -2.43 -8.75 -5.40
CA LEU A 79 -1.33 -8.54 -6.34
C LEU A 79 -1.11 -9.73 -7.29
N ILE A 80 -1.16 -10.97 -6.79
CA ILE A 80 -0.99 -12.17 -7.61
C ILE A 80 -2.09 -12.26 -8.69
N HIS A 81 -3.27 -11.72 -8.40
CA HIS A 81 -4.43 -11.77 -9.29
C HIS A 81 -4.68 -10.46 -10.05
N ILE A 82 -4.19 -9.34 -9.53
CA ILE A 82 -4.21 -7.99 -10.12
C ILE A 82 -2.99 -7.76 -11.04
N THR A 83 -2.08 -8.71 -11.18
CA THR A 83 -1.11 -8.69 -12.28
C THR A 83 -1.80 -8.86 -13.66
N GLY A 84 -3.06 -9.26 -13.71
CA GLY A 84 -3.96 -8.89 -14.80
C GLY A 84 -4.20 -7.39 -14.95
N LEU A 85 -3.70 -6.53 -14.04
CA LEU A 85 -3.64 -5.08 -14.18
C LEU A 85 -2.74 -4.59 -15.33
N GLU A 86 -1.89 -5.41 -15.89
CA GLU A 86 -1.29 -5.10 -17.19
C GLU A 86 -2.39 -4.88 -18.26
N LEU A 87 -3.56 -5.49 -18.10
CA LEU A 87 -4.73 -5.27 -18.93
C LEU A 87 -5.44 -3.93 -18.67
N PHE A 88 -5.30 -3.32 -17.48
CA PHE A 88 -6.03 -2.12 -17.05
C PHE A 88 -5.14 -0.91 -16.73
N GLY A 89 -3.94 -0.85 -17.25
CA GLY A 89 -3.01 0.26 -17.04
C GLY A 89 -1.89 -0.04 -16.04
N GLY A 90 -1.85 -1.25 -15.47
CA GLY A 90 -0.76 -1.74 -14.66
C GLY A 90 -0.40 -0.79 -13.50
N TYR A 91 0.89 -0.48 -13.43
CA TYR A 91 1.43 0.46 -12.46
C TYR A 91 0.93 1.92 -12.61
N SER A 92 0.23 2.27 -13.69
CA SER A 92 -0.33 3.62 -13.90
C SER A 92 -1.70 3.85 -13.26
N HIS A 93 -2.26 2.88 -12.52
CA HIS A 93 -3.53 3.10 -11.83
C HIS A 93 -3.36 4.11 -10.69
N PRO A 94 -4.29 5.12 -10.55
CA PRO A 94 -4.18 6.16 -9.52
C PRO A 94 -4.10 5.62 -8.08
N ASP A 95 -4.71 4.47 -7.82
CA ASP A 95 -4.74 3.85 -6.49
C ASP A 95 -3.49 3.02 -6.18
N TYR A 96 -2.55 2.88 -7.13
CA TYR A 96 -1.35 2.05 -6.93
C TYR A 96 -0.51 2.53 -5.73
N ILE A 97 -0.11 3.79 -5.73
CA ILE A 97 0.71 4.34 -4.63
C ILE A 97 -0.01 4.23 -3.28
N PRO A 98 -1.29 4.65 -3.12
CA PRO A 98 -2.02 4.47 -1.88
C PRO A 98 -2.05 3.02 -1.39
N LEU A 99 -2.26 2.05 -2.28
CA LEU A 99 -2.31 0.63 -1.94
C LEU A 99 -0.93 0.09 -1.53
N VAL A 100 0.12 0.46 -2.26
CA VAL A 100 1.50 0.04 -1.91
C VAL A 100 1.92 0.63 -0.57
N LYS A 101 1.53 1.87 -0.24
CA LYS A 101 1.76 2.48 1.08
C LYS A 101 1.11 1.69 2.22
N VAL A 102 -0.10 1.19 2.03
CA VAL A 102 -0.73 0.30 3.02
C VAL A 102 0.14 -0.91 3.30
N LEU A 103 0.74 -1.51 2.26
CA LEU A 103 1.64 -2.65 2.42
C LEU A 103 2.94 -2.29 3.13
N VAL A 104 3.55 -1.16 2.78
CA VAL A 104 4.76 -0.67 3.45
C VAL A 104 4.52 -0.56 4.94
N ASP A 105 3.43 0.08 5.35
CA ASP A 105 3.07 0.22 6.77
C ASP A 105 2.82 -1.13 7.45
N CYS A 106 2.16 -2.06 6.74
CA CYS A 106 1.93 -3.40 7.27
C CYS A 106 3.24 -4.17 7.47
N TYR A 107 4.13 -4.17 6.50
CA TYR A 107 5.42 -4.85 6.61
C TYR A 107 6.34 -4.21 7.64
N ASP A 108 6.36 -2.87 7.76
CA ASP A 108 7.07 -2.18 8.84
C ASP A 108 6.56 -2.65 10.20
N LYS A 109 5.24 -2.68 10.40
CA LYS A 109 4.60 -3.20 11.61
C LYS A 109 4.95 -4.65 11.92
N LEU A 110 5.15 -5.47 10.89
CA LEU A 110 5.53 -6.88 11.00
C LEU A 110 7.04 -7.08 11.18
N ASN A 111 7.83 -6.01 11.12
CA ASN A 111 9.29 -5.99 11.08
C ASN A 111 9.88 -6.73 9.85
N ASP A 112 9.12 -6.81 8.78
CA ASP A 112 9.58 -7.32 7.48
C ASP A 112 10.13 -6.14 6.65
N TYR A 113 11.26 -5.62 7.13
CA TYR A 113 11.86 -4.41 6.55
C TYR A 113 12.35 -4.61 5.12
N ASP A 114 12.76 -5.81 4.74
CA ASP A 114 13.23 -6.09 3.38
C ASP A 114 12.11 -5.86 2.36
N ARG A 115 10.89 -6.35 2.64
CA ARG A 115 9.72 -6.13 1.77
C ARG A 115 9.25 -4.67 1.83
N ALA A 116 9.21 -4.07 3.02
CA ALA A 116 8.83 -2.66 3.18
C ALA A 116 9.75 -1.74 2.38
N ILE A 117 11.08 -1.93 2.46
CA ILE A 117 12.09 -1.17 1.73
C ILE A 117 11.92 -1.34 0.22
N GLU A 118 11.74 -2.57 -0.26
CA GLU A 118 11.57 -2.84 -1.69
C GLU A 118 10.35 -2.11 -2.26
N LEU A 119 9.21 -2.14 -1.56
CA LEU A 119 8.00 -1.44 -1.96
C LEU A 119 8.16 0.08 -1.89
N GLN A 120 8.82 0.58 -0.85
CA GLN A 120 9.05 2.02 -0.69
C GLN A 120 9.96 2.57 -1.80
N LYS A 121 10.96 1.79 -2.24
CA LYS A 121 11.77 2.14 -3.42
C LYS A 121 10.94 2.25 -4.68
N GLN A 122 10.02 1.31 -4.92
CA GLN A 122 9.11 1.35 -6.06
C GLN A 122 8.23 2.61 -6.04
N ILE A 123 7.78 3.06 -4.86
CA ILE A 123 7.04 4.33 -4.73
C ILE A 123 7.93 5.51 -5.14
N CYS A 124 9.16 5.59 -4.63
CA CYS A 124 10.11 6.65 -4.99
C CYS A 124 10.41 6.67 -6.50
N GLU A 125 10.70 5.52 -7.09
CA GLU A 125 10.98 5.38 -8.53
C GLU A 125 9.78 5.83 -9.37
N ARG A 126 8.59 5.49 -8.95
CA ARG A 126 7.38 5.87 -9.66
C ARG A 126 7.13 7.37 -9.61
N ILE A 127 7.28 8.01 -8.45
CA ILE A 127 7.15 9.46 -8.33
C ILE A 127 8.21 10.17 -9.19
N GLU A 128 9.45 9.67 -9.18
CA GLU A 128 10.52 10.20 -10.03
C GLU A 128 10.17 10.16 -11.52
N GLN A 129 9.46 9.12 -11.97
CA GLN A 129 9.10 8.94 -13.38
C GLN A 129 7.81 9.68 -13.78
N GLU A 130 6.85 9.80 -12.91
CA GLU A 130 5.51 10.31 -13.23
C GLU A 130 5.34 11.80 -12.90
N GLU A 131 6.04 12.32 -11.89
CA GLU A 131 5.94 13.73 -11.55
C GLU A 131 6.87 14.59 -12.41
N PRO A 132 6.40 15.76 -12.90
CA PRO A 132 7.20 16.63 -13.77
C PRO A 132 8.53 17.08 -13.15
N GLU A 133 8.53 17.29 -11.81
CA GLU A 133 9.71 17.69 -11.06
C GLU A 133 10.58 16.49 -10.66
N GLY A 134 10.09 15.25 -10.82
CA GLY A 134 10.82 14.03 -10.49
C GLY A 134 11.36 14.06 -9.06
N LYS A 135 12.67 13.86 -8.90
CA LYS A 135 13.34 13.91 -7.58
C LYS A 135 13.27 15.26 -6.87
N ALA A 136 12.94 16.34 -7.58
CA ALA A 136 12.76 17.66 -7.00
C ALA A 136 11.33 17.88 -6.46
N SER A 137 10.42 16.94 -6.66
CA SER A 137 9.06 17.06 -6.16
C SER A 137 8.99 16.95 -4.63
N GLU A 138 7.99 17.59 -4.06
CA GLU A 138 7.70 17.52 -2.62
C GLU A 138 7.39 16.08 -2.20
N ASN A 139 6.59 15.37 -3.00
CA ASN A 139 6.22 13.99 -2.72
C ASN A 139 7.43 13.07 -2.70
N TYR A 140 8.35 13.20 -3.67
CA TYR A 140 9.60 12.43 -3.65
C TYR A 140 10.39 12.65 -2.35
N GLY A 141 10.49 13.90 -1.89
CA GLY A 141 11.19 14.22 -0.66
C GLY A 141 10.60 13.51 0.56
N TYR A 142 9.29 13.50 0.71
CA TYR A 142 8.62 12.77 1.80
C TYR A 142 8.83 11.26 1.70
N GLU A 143 8.69 10.67 0.52
CA GLU A 143 8.88 9.23 0.36
C GLU A 143 10.35 8.81 0.58
N LEU A 144 11.30 9.69 0.31
CA LEU A 144 12.72 9.46 0.60
C LEU A 144 12.98 9.46 2.13
N ILE A 145 12.28 10.28 2.91
CA ILE A 145 12.33 10.24 4.38
C ILE A 145 11.82 8.90 4.90
N GLU A 146 10.67 8.44 4.38
CA GLU A 146 10.12 7.13 4.75
C GLU A 146 11.10 6.00 4.44
N LEU A 147 11.73 6.04 3.26
CA LEU A 147 12.75 5.06 2.88
C LEU A 147 13.95 5.08 3.82
N ALA A 148 14.46 6.26 4.19
CA ALA A 148 15.55 6.41 5.15
C ALA A 148 15.18 5.83 6.52
N THR A 149 13.94 6.06 6.95
CA THR A 149 13.41 5.55 8.23
C THR A 149 13.37 4.02 8.25
N LEU A 150 12.94 3.40 7.15
CA LEU A 150 12.92 1.94 7.01
C LEU A 150 14.35 1.35 7.01
N TYR A 151 15.29 1.96 6.31
CA TYR A 151 16.70 1.54 6.35
C TYR A 151 17.28 1.64 7.76
N LEU A 152 16.97 2.73 8.47
CA LEU A 152 17.41 2.91 9.85
C LEU A 152 16.83 1.82 10.76
N ALA A 153 15.54 1.51 10.63
CA ALA A 153 14.89 0.44 11.37
C ALA A 153 15.51 -0.94 11.08
N ASN A 154 15.90 -1.18 9.82
CA ASN A 154 16.62 -2.38 9.39
C ASN A 154 18.12 -2.36 9.76
N LYS A 155 18.60 -1.33 10.46
CA LYS A 155 20.01 -1.12 10.82
C LYS A 155 20.98 -1.02 9.63
N ASP A 156 20.46 -0.65 8.48
CA ASP A 156 21.24 -0.40 7.26
C ASP A 156 21.71 1.06 7.23
N THR A 157 22.81 1.35 7.91
CA THR A 157 23.34 2.70 8.04
C THR A 157 23.88 3.26 6.72
N ILE A 158 24.37 2.41 5.83
CA ILE A 158 24.94 2.83 4.54
C ILE A 158 23.85 3.45 3.65
N HIS A 159 22.72 2.75 3.50
CA HIS A 159 21.63 3.26 2.69
C HIS A 159 20.86 4.39 3.39
N THR A 160 20.78 4.37 4.72
CA THR A 160 20.26 5.51 5.52
C THR A 160 21.06 6.78 5.24
N ASP A 161 22.39 6.71 5.31
CA ASP A 161 23.26 7.84 5.02
C ASP A 161 23.13 8.33 3.58
N SER A 162 23.00 7.42 2.62
CA SER A 162 22.75 7.75 1.21
C SER A 162 21.48 8.55 1.02
N CYS A 163 20.36 8.10 1.58
CA CYS A 163 19.08 8.84 1.54
C CYS A 163 19.21 10.21 2.22
N THR A 164 19.84 10.25 3.38
CA THR A 164 20.05 11.51 4.15
C THR A 164 20.88 12.53 3.37
N GLN A 165 21.87 12.10 2.59
CA GLN A 165 22.68 12.97 1.72
C GLN A 165 21.90 13.43 0.47
N GLU A 166 20.88 12.71 0.05
CA GLU A 166 20.04 13.09 -1.08
C GLU A 166 18.95 14.11 -0.70
N LEU A 167 18.42 14.04 0.53
CA LEU A 167 17.35 14.92 1.00
C LEU A 167 17.61 16.42 0.78
N PRO A 168 18.80 16.98 1.12
CA PRO A 168 19.09 18.39 0.92
C PRO A 168 19.14 18.83 -0.54
N LYS A 169 19.25 17.90 -1.48
CA LYS A 169 19.22 18.18 -2.92
C LYS A 169 17.80 18.42 -3.43
N ASN A 170 16.78 17.99 -2.67
CA ASN A 170 15.41 18.28 -2.95
C ASN A 170 15.04 19.67 -2.45
N PRO A 171 14.53 20.61 -3.29
CA PRO A 171 14.27 22.00 -2.91
C PRO A 171 13.30 22.19 -1.75
N TYR A 172 12.31 21.33 -1.63
CA TYR A 172 11.33 21.36 -0.54
C TYR A 172 11.95 20.89 0.77
N MET A 173 12.74 19.83 0.73
CA MET A 173 13.44 19.30 1.89
C MET A 173 14.56 20.25 2.34
N GLU A 174 15.28 20.87 1.43
CA GLU A 174 16.29 21.91 1.76
C GLU A 174 15.65 23.07 2.53
N LYS A 175 14.48 23.54 2.09
CA LYS A 175 13.74 24.59 2.78
C LYS A 175 13.30 24.14 4.18
N LEU A 176 12.70 22.97 4.28
CA LEU A 176 12.23 22.41 5.55
C LEU A 176 13.38 22.27 6.58
N LEU A 177 14.54 21.77 6.14
CA LEU A 177 15.72 21.59 6.98
C LEU A 177 16.37 22.91 7.45
N LYS A 178 16.13 24.02 6.75
CA LYS A 178 16.62 25.36 7.14
C LYS A 178 15.68 26.09 8.11
N GLU A 179 14.41 25.69 8.17
CA GLU A 179 13.39 26.33 9.02
C GLU A 179 13.34 25.73 10.44
N HIS A 180 14.06 24.62 10.68
CA HIS A 180 14.19 23.90 11.97
C HIS A 180 15.63 23.73 12.40
#